data_2c34da43e99e494773b77721740eb698
#
_entry.id   2c34da43e99e494773b77721740eb698
#
_cell.length_a   1.000
_cell.length_b   1.000
_cell.length_c   1.000
_cell.angle_alpha   90.00
_cell.angle_beta   90.00
_cell.angle_gamma   90.00
#
_symmetry.space_group_name_H-M   'P 1'
#
loop_
_entity.id
_entity.type
_entity.pdbx_description
1 polymer ?
#
loop_
_entity_poly.entity_id
_entity_poly.type
_entity_poly.pdbx_seq_one_letter_code
_entity_poly.pdbx_strand_id
1 'polypeptide(L)'
;MSRKNKKNFKAQQTATANNSMEAFTFGDPVPVLDKREIFDYLECAQIDNWYEPPVSFDGLSKLFRAATHHSSAIYVKRNILVSTFQPNRFLSKLDFSRFALDFLTFGNAYLERRNNMVGNLLKLTPVLAKYTRRGVADDSYWFVRYGYDSKPYEFKPGSVFQLYEPDLNQELYGLPEYLASTMSVLLNEAATLFRVKYYRNGSHAGFILYVSDASQNQSD
;
A
#
# COMPACT_ATOMS: atom_id res chain seq x y z
N MET A 1 39.32 12.45 67.39
CA MET A 1 38.56 11.38 66.78
C MET A 1 38.61 11.53 65.23
N SER A 2 39.45 10.73 64.62
CA SER A 2 39.75 10.78 63.18
C SER A 2 38.93 9.77 62.42
N ARG A 3 38.19 10.20 61.38
CA ARG A 3 37.55 9.31 60.43
C ARG A 3 38.27 9.45 59.11
N LYS A 4 38.94 8.36 58.68
CA LYS A 4 39.63 8.19 57.42
C LYS A 4 38.61 8.00 56.30
N ASN A 5 38.67 8.87 55.30
CA ASN A 5 37.96 8.69 54.00
C ASN A 5 38.76 7.68 53.18
N LYS A 6 38.14 6.52 52.91
CA LYS A 6 38.61 5.58 51.90
C LYS A 6 38.05 6.00 50.53
N LYS A 7 38.91 6.45 49.65
CA LYS A 7 38.62 6.60 48.21
C LYS A 7 38.56 5.22 47.56
N ASN A 8 37.38 4.85 47.11
CA ASN A 8 37.21 3.67 46.26
C ASN A 8 37.65 4.01 44.83
N PHE A 9 38.75 3.44 44.39
CA PHE A 9 39.12 3.36 42.99
C PHE A 9 38.21 2.32 42.30
N LYS A 10 37.27 2.77 41.47
CA LYS A 10 36.59 1.90 40.53
C LYS A 10 37.53 1.63 39.37
N ALA A 11 37.94 0.39 39.22
CA ALA A 11 38.65 -0.10 38.06
C ALA A 11 37.71 0.06 36.84
N GLN A 12 38.13 0.77 35.82
CA GLN A 12 37.50 0.79 34.49
C GLN A 12 37.68 -0.60 33.88
N GLN A 13 36.57 -1.31 33.78
CA GLN A 13 36.49 -2.49 32.92
C GLN A 13 36.54 -2.01 31.47
N THR A 14 37.65 -2.28 30.80
CA THR A 14 37.74 -2.21 29.34
C THR A 14 36.72 -3.16 28.75
N ALA A 15 35.70 -2.59 28.11
CA ALA A 15 34.77 -3.35 27.32
C ALA A 15 35.52 -3.99 26.13
N THR A 16 35.74 -5.28 26.20
CA THR A 16 36.12 -6.10 25.06
C THR A 16 34.99 -6.01 24.07
N ALA A 17 35.24 -5.39 22.93
CA ALA A 17 34.33 -5.42 21.78
C ALA A 17 34.18 -6.85 21.35
N ASN A 18 33.06 -7.47 21.72
CA ASN A 18 32.64 -8.72 21.11
C ASN A 18 32.31 -8.43 19.64
N ASN A 19 33.20 -8.76 18.74
CA ASN A 19 32.92 -8.91 17.32
C ASN A 19 32.02 -10.12 17.17
N SER A 20 30.73 -9.94 17.46
CA SER A 20 29.72 -10.87 17.02
C SER A 20 29.51 -10.60 15.53
N MET A 21 29.95 -11.51 14.69
CA MET A 21 29.54 -11.55 13.28
C MET A 21 28.05 -11.84 13.28
N GLU A 22 27.21 -10.83 13.10
CA GLU A 22 25.81 -11.01 12.81
C GLU A 22 25.70 -11.46 11.36
N ALA A 23 25.57 -12.76 11.14
CA ALA A 23 25.18 -13.31 9.87
C ALA A 23 23.68 -12.98 9.68
N PHE A 24 23.38 -11.96 8.88
CA PHE A 24 22.03 -11.72 8.41
C PHE A 24 21.66 -12.81 7.41
N THR A 25 21.00 -13.85 7.86
CA THR A 25 20.22 -14.71 6.98
C THR A 25 19.02 -13.87 6.56
N PHE A 26 18.95 -13.54 5.28
CA PHE A 26 17.68 -13.12 4.70
C PHE A 26 16.76 -14.33 4.83
N GLY A 27 15.82 -14.26 5.77
CA GLY A 27 14.75 -15.24 5.82
C GLY A 27 14.08 -15.33 4.45
N ASP A 28 13.51 -16.47 4.15
CA ASP A 28 12.77 -16.67 2.91
C ASP A 28 11.85 -15.48 2.68
N PRO A 29 11.77 -14.95 1.43
CA PRO A 29 10.91 -13.84 1.12
C PRO A 29 9.47 -14.24 1.44
N VAL A 30 8.99 -13.75 2.58
CA VAL A 30 7.58 -13.92 2.97
C VAL A 30 6.79 -12.93 2.13
N PRO A 31 5.83 -13.37 1.31
CA PRO A 31 4.96 -12.45 0.58
C PRO A 31 4.26 -11.55 1.61
N VAL A 32 4.33 -10.24 1.43
CA VAL A 32 3.67 -9.25 2.30
C VAL A 32 2.14 -9.41 2.28
N LEU A 33 1.63 -9.98 1.20
CA LEU A 33 0.29 -10.48 1.07
C LEU A 33 0.40 -11.98 0.80
N ASP A 34 0.01 -12.79 1.75
CA ASP A 34 -0.14 -14.22 1.49
C ASP A 34 -1.15 -14.37 0.33
N LYS A 35 -0.80 -15.21 -0.65
CA LYS A 35 -1.72 -15.45 -1.79
C LYS A 35 -3.11 -15.85 -1.31
N ARG A 36 -3.22 -16.50 -0.17
CA ARG A 36 -4.48 -16.85 0.47
C ARG A 36 -5.26 -15.62 0.90
N GLU A 37 -4.62 -14.63 1.51
CA GLU A 37 -5.30 -13.39 1.93
C GLU A 37 -5.83 -12.55 0.77
N ILE A 38 -5.23 -12.65 -0.44
CA ILE A 38 -5.73 -11.96 -1.63
C ILE A 38 -6.90 -12.71 -2.25
N PHE A 39 -6.93 -14.04 -2.18
CA PHE A 39 -7.90 -14.86 -2.88
C PHE A 39 -8.99 -15.46 -1.97
N ASP A 40 -8.79 -15.48 -0.65
CA ASP A 40 -9.80 -15.98 0.29
C ASP A 40 -10.88 -14.93 0.62
N TYR A 41 -10.67 -13.65 0.28
CA TYR A 41 -11.67 -12.58 0.40
C TYR A 41 -12.54 -12.47 -0.84
N LEU A 42 -13.16 -13.57 -1.25
CA LEU A 42 -14.10 -13.58 -2.37
C LEU A 42 -15.43 -12.92 -1.99
N GLU A 43 -15.70 -12.74 -0.71
CA GLU A 43 -16.93 -12.13 -0.22
C GLU A 43 -16.63 -10.85 0.56
N CYS A 44 -17.48 -9.84 0.35
CA CYS A 44 -17.39 -8.59 1.08
C CYS A 44 -17.88 -8.77 2.52
N ALA A 45 -17.06 -8.46 3.51
CA ALA A 45 -17.45 -8.50 4.90
C ALA A 45 -18.43 -7.35 5.21
N GLN A 46 -19.60 -7.67 5.76
CA GLN A 46 -20.50 -6.65 6.29
C GLN A 46 -19.99 -6.17 7.65
N ILE A 47 -19.80 -4.86 7.79
CA ILE A 47 -19.44 -4.20 9.05
C ILE A 47 -20.44 -3.08 9.29
N ASP A 48 -21.20 -3.18 10.38
CA ASP A 48 -22.25 -2.22 10.71
C ASP A 48 -23.25 -2.01 9.54
N ASN A 49 -23.28 -0.83 8.96
CA ASN A 49 -24.23 -0.43 7.92
C ASN A 49 -23.64 -0.46 6.50
N TRP A 50 -22.44 -0.96 6.33
CA TRP A 50 -21.77 -1.03 5.02
C TRP A 50 -20.98 -2.33 4.83
N TYR A 51 -20.56 -2.57 3.60
CA TYR A 51 -19.69 -3.67 3.23
C TYR A 51 -18.25 -3.16 3.06
N GLU A 52 -17.28 -3.88 3.64
CA GLU A 52 -15.88 -3.63 3.34
C GLU A 52 -15.50 -4.28 1.99
N PRO A 53 -14.62 -3.62 1.21
CA PRO A 53 -14.18 -4.17 -0.06
C PRO A 53 -13.34 -5.43 0.16
N PRO A 54 -13.38 -6.40 -0.81
CA PRO A 54 -12.69 -7.68 -0.71
C PRO A 54 -11.16 -7.52 -0.62
N VAL A 55 -10.64 -6.42 -1.16
CA VAL A 55 -9.22 -6.06 -1.09
C VAL A 55 -9.07 -4.71 -0.39
N SER A 56 -8.13 -4.60 0.52
CA SER A 56 -7.89 -3.37 1.27
C SER A 56 -7.55 -2.19 0.34
N PHE A 57 -8.42 -1.20 0.26
CA PHE A 57 -8.16 0.04 -0.50
C PHE A 57 -6.99 0.85 0.09
N ASP A 58 -6.71 0.73 1.38
CA ASP A 58 -5.51 1.31 1.98
C ASP A 58 -4.25 0.60 1.46
N GLY A 59 -4.28 -0.74 1.40
CA GLY A 59 -3.23 -1.55 0.80
C GLY A 59 -2.96 -1.18 -0.65
N LEU A 60 -4.01 -1.10 -1.48
CA LEU A 60 -3.88 -0.69 -2.89
C LEU A 60 -3.32 0.73 -3.04
N SER A 61 -3.71 1.67 -2.18
CA SER A 61 -3.19 3.04 -2.20
C SER A 61 -1.71 3.12 -1.84
N LYS A 62 -1.22 2.25 -0.96
CA LYS A 62 0.21 2.10 -0.64
C LYS A 62 0.97 1.44 -1.79
N LEU A 63 0.40 0.35 -2.33
CA LEU A 63 0.96 -0.38 -3.47
C LEU A 63 1.15 0.53 -4.70
N PHE A 64 0.23 1.47 -4.93
CA PHE A 64 0.32 2.44 -6.02
C PHE A 64 1.66 3.17 -6.07
N ARG A 65 2.32 3.38 -4.93
CA ARG A 65 3.61 4.08 -4.81
C ARG A 65 4.78 3.18 -4.40
N ALA A 66 4.54 1.91 -4.17
CA ALA A 66 5.56 0.99 -3.67
C ALA A 66 6.65 0.72 -4.71
N ALA A 67 6.26 0.45 -5.96
CA ALA A 67 7.21 0.16 -7.03
C ALA A 67 7.42 1.35 -7.96
N THR A 68 8.65 1.45 -8.47
CA THR A 68 9.13 2.60 -9.27
C THR A 68 8.27 2.86 -10.51
N HIS A 69 7.77 1.81 -11.17
CA HIS A 69 7.09 1.94 -12.47
C HIS A 69 5.57 1.73 -12.40
N HIS A 70 5.05 1.23 -11.28
CA HIS A 70 3.63 0.89 -11.16
C HIS A 70 2.72 2.11 -11.32
N SER A 71 2.96 3.17 -10.56
CA SER A 71 2.17 4.40 -10.65
C SER A 71 2.28 5.07 -12.02
N SER A 72 3.46 5.00 -12.66
CA SER A 72 3.68 5.60 -13.98
C SER A 72 2.80 4.94 -15.05
N ALA A 73 2.67 3.61 -15.04
CA ALA A 73 1.80 2.90 -15.97
C ALA A 73 0.32 3.29 -15.79
N ILE A 74 -0.14 3.39 -14.53
CA ILE A 74 -1.51 3.83 -14.23
C ILE A 74 -1.73 5.29 -14.68
N TYR A 75 -0.75 6.18 -14.45
CA TYR A 75 -0.85 7.56 -14.93
C TYR A 75 -0.91 7.67 -16.46
N VAL A 76 -0.20 6.81 -17.19
CA VAL A 76 -0.30 6.78 -18.68
C VAL A 76 -1.71 6.39 -19.10
N LYS A 77 -2.28 5.30 -18.55
CA LYS A 77 -3.67 4.89 -18.82
C LYS A 77 -4.65 6.02 -18.52
N ARG A 78 -4.53 6.65 -17.34
CA ARG A 78 -5.36 7.81 -16.96
C ARG A 78 -5.23 8.96 -17.96
N ASN A 79 -4.01 9.32 -18.37
CA ASN A 79 -3.78 10.44 -19.27
C ASN A 79 -4.41 10.18 -20.64
N ILE A 80 -4.37 8.94 -21.13
CA ILE A 80 -5.06 8.54 -22.37
C ILE A 80 -6.57 8.76 -22.22
N LEU A 81 -7.19 8.24 -21.15
CA LEU A 81 -8.61 8.46 -20.87
C LEU A 81 -8.98 9.94 -20.79
N VAL A 82 -8.17 10.73 -20.09
CA VAL A 82 -8.38 12.18 -19.93
C VAL A 82 -8.20 12.94 -21.23
N SER A 83 -7.34 12.46 -22.13
CA SER A 83 -7.14 13.09 -23.46
C SER A 83 -8.34 12.96 -24.38
N THR A 84 -9.07 11.85 -24.28
CA THR A 84 -10.28 11.57 -25.07
C THR A 84 -11.56 12.14 -24.45
N PHE A 85 -11.50 12.51 -23.17
CA PHE A 85 -12.66 13.04 -22.45
C PHE A 85 -12.98 14.47 -22.88
N GLN A 86 -14.24 14.70 -23.27
CA GLN A 86 -14.77 16.03 -23.51
C GLN A 86 -15.53 16.54 -22.28
N PRO A 87 -15.00 17.60 -21.62
CA PRO A 87 -15.64 18.15 -20.43
C PRO A 87 -17.01 18.73 -20.76
N ASN A 88 -17.92 18.63 -19.79
CA ASN A 88 -19.25 19.22 -19.90
C ASN A 88 -19.54 20.11 -18.68
N ARG A 89 -20.73 20.75 -18.66
CA ARG A 89 -21.11 21.66 -17.57
C ARG A 89 -21.16 20.99 -16.20
N PHE A 90 -21.29 19.67 -16.12
CA PHE A 90 -21.47 18.93 -14.86
C PHE A 90 -20.17 18.29 -14.37
N LEU A 91 -19.26 17.94 -15.28
CA LEU A 91 -18.02 17.25 -14.96
C LEU A 91 -16.83 17.90 -15.67
N SER A 92 -15.92 18.45 -14.88
CA SER A 92 -14.69 19.07 -15.39
C SER A 92 -13.65 18.00 -15.77
N LYS A 93 -12.70 18.38 -16.64
CA LYS A 93 -11.57 17.51 -17.01
C LYS A 93 -10.74 17.08 -15.80
N LEU A 94 -10.59 17.96 -14.80
CA LEU A 94 -9.88 17.65 -13.55
C LEU A 94 -10.64 16.62 -12.71
N ASP A 95 -11.96 16.80 -12.56
CA ASP A 95 -12.78 15.88 -11.80
C ASP A 95 -12.83 14.50 -12.48
N PHE A 96 -12.94 14.47 -13.82
CA PHE A 96 -12.83 13.22 -14.56
C PHE A 96 -11.46 12.54 -14.39
N SER A 97 -10.38 13.31 -14.35
CA SER A 97 -9.04 12.76 -14.10
C SER A 97 -8.92 12.08 -12.72
N ARG A 98 -9.56 12.63 -11.69
CA ARG A 98 -9.60 12.04 -10.34
C ARG A 98 -10.43 10.75 -10.35
N PHE A 99 -11.59 10.79 -10.96
CA PHE A 99 -12.48 9.65 -11.11
C PHE A 99 -11.81 8.48 -11.87
N ALA A 100 -11.15 8.78 -12.99
CA ALA A 100 -10.41 7.79 -13.77
C ALA A 100 -9.21 7.21 -13.00
N LEU A 101 -8.54 8.02 -12.19
CA LEU A 101 -7.44 7.54 -11.36
C LEU A 101 -7.93 6.55 -10.29
N ASP A 102 -9.04 6.87 -9.63
CA ASP A 102 -9.64 5.98 -8.62
C ASP A 102 -10.08 4.66 -9.26
N PHE A 103 -10.74 4.71 -10.43
CA PHE A 103 -11.14 3.52 -11.16
C PHE A 103 -9.96 2.61 -11.51
N LEU A 104 -8.90 3.18 -12.08
CA LEU A 104 -7.71 2.43 -12.47
C LEU A 104 -6.92 1.87 -11.27
N THR A 105 -7.02 2.52 -10.11
CA THR A 105 -6.27 2.13 -8.91
C THR A 105 -7.03 1.11 -8.06
N PHE A 106 -8.33 1.27 -7.91
CA PHE A 106 -9.15 0.48 -6.98
C PHE A 106 -10.13 -0.46 -7.69
N GLY A 107 -10.25 -0.38 -9.01
CA GLY A 107 -11.32 -1.04 -9.75
C GLY A 107 -12.71 -0.44 -9.46
N ASN A 108 -12.75 0.65 -8.70
CA ASN A 108 -13.99 1.33 -8.27
C ASN A 108 -13.79 2.84 -8.31
N ALA A 109 -14.81 3.56 -8.77
CA ALA A 109 -14.84 5.01 -8.74
C ALA A 109 -16.25 5.52 -8.46
N TYR A 110 -16.34 6.64 -7.79
CA TYR A 110 -17.62 7.17 -7.31
C TYR A 110 -17.80 8.62 -7.72
N LEU A 111 -19.01 8.97 -8.14
CA LEU A 111 -19.44 10.33 -8.42
C LEU A 111 -20.64 10.69 -7.55
N GLU A 112 -20.50 11.73 -6.77
CA GLU A 112 -21.62 12.31 -6.01
C GLU A 112 -22.38 13.32 -6.89
N ARG A 113 -23.67 13.12 -7.01
CA ARG A 113 -24.59 14.06 -7.64
C ARG A 113 -24.91 15.19 -6.65
N ARG A 114 -24.45 16.39 -6.96
CA ARG A 114 -24.80 17.60 -6.21
C ARG A 114 -25.88 18.37 -6.94
N ASN A 115 -26.99 18.58 -6.26
CA ASN A 115 -28.13 19.32 -6.79
C ASN A 115 -28.12 20.76 -6.28
N ASN A 116 -28.75 21.65 -7.04
CA ASN A 116 -29.06 22.99 -6.59
C ASN A 116 -30.27 22.98 -5.62
N MET A 117 -30.62 24.13 -5.10
CA MET A 117 -31.74 24.25 -4.15
C MET A 117 -33.11 23.88 -4.76
N VAL A 118 -33.22 23.87 -6.08
CA VAL A 118 -34.45 23.51 -6.82
C VAL A 118 -34.47 21.99 -7.17
N GLY A 119 -33.43 21.23 -6.80
CA GLY A 119 -33.34 19.82 -7.06
C GLY A 119 -32.69 19.42 -8.40
N ASN A 120 -32.33 20.36 -9.25
CA ASN A 120 -31.67 20.11 -10.53
C ASN A 120 -30.19 19.79 -10.33
N LEU A 121 -29.63 18.94 -11.21
CA LEU A 121 -28.21 18.63 -11.19
C LEU A 121 -27.36 19.88 -11.41
N LEU A 122 -26.52 20.18 -10.42
CA LEU A 122 -25.57 21.29 -10.47
C LEU A 122 -24.19 20.79 -10.92
N LYS A 123 -23.69 19.76 -10.28
CA LYS A 123 -22.33 19.24 -10.51
C LYS A 123 -22.24 17.75 -10.14
N LEU A 124 -21.36 17.02 -10.85
CA LEU A 124 -20.87 15.71 -10.45
C LEU A 124 -19.50 15.88 -9.79
N THR A 125 -19.36 15.39 -8.58
CA THR A 125 -18.13 15.54 -7.80
C THR A 125 -17.54 14.16 -7.53
N PRO A 126 -16.29 13.87 -7.93
CA PRO A 126 -15.65 12.60 -7.60
C PRO A 126 -15.45 12.48 -6.09
N VAL A 127 -15.82 11.34 -5.55
CA VAL A 127 -15.61 10.97 -4.14
C VAL A 127 -14.48 9.97 -4.09
N LEU A 128 -13.58 10.13 -3.12
CA LEU A 128 -12.41 9.26 -2.98
C LEU A 128 -12.82 7.80 -2.74
N ALA A 129 -12.54 6.93 -3.67
CA ALA A 129 -12.88 5.51 -3.60
C ALA A 129 -12.29 4.84 -2.35
N LYS A 130 -11.09 5.25 -1.94
CA LYS A 130 -10.44 4.76 -0.73
C LYS A 130 -11.32 4.78 0.52
N TYR A 131 -12.16 5.79 0.66
CA TYR A 131 -13.01 5.99 1.83
C TYR A 131 -14.50 5.71 1.58
N THR A 132 -14.88 5.41 0.35
CA THR A 132 -16.28 5.17 0.00
C THR A 132 -16.59 3.68 0.17
N ARG A 133 -17.73 3.40 0.81
CA ARG A 133 -18.23 2.06 1.06
C ARG A 133 -19.65 1.91 0.54
N ARG A 134 -19.97 0.75 -0.01
CA ARG A 134 -21.33 0.36 -0.35
C ARG A 134 -22.10 0.07 0.93
N GLY A 135 -23.27 0.68 1.09
CA GLY A 135 -24.13 0.42 2.22
C GLY A 135 -24.93 -0.88 2.09
N VAL A 136 -25.46 -1.35 3.20
CA VAL A 136 -26.33 -2.55 3.26
C VAL A 136 -27.70 -2.24 2.65
N ALA A 137 -28.23 -1.03 2.86
CA ALA A 137 -29.47 -0.61 2.24
C ALA A 137 -29.26 -0.36 0.73
N ASP A 138 -30.29 -0.64 -0.05
CA ASP A 138 -30.25 -0.43 -1.49
C ASP A 138 -29.88 1.02 -1.83
N ASP A 139 -28.95 1.15 -2.78
CA ASP A 139 -28.44 2.44 -3.29
C ASP A 139 -27.90 3.39 -2.21
N SER A 140 -27.43 2.82 -1.07
CA SER A 140 -26.80 3.58 0.01
C SER A 140 -25.27 3.50 -0.09
N TYR A 141 -24.62 4.60 0.27
CA TYR A 141 -23.16 4.72 0.29
C TYR A 141 -22.71 5.47 1.53
N TRP A 142 -21.57 5.07 2.04
CA TRP A 142 -20.96 5.63 3.25
C TRP A 142 -19.56 6.15 2.95
N PHE A 143 -19.22 7.27 3.58
CA PHE A 143 -17.85 7.78 3.59
C PHE A 143 -17.22 7.50 4.93
N VAL A 144 -16.29 6.53 4.96
CA VAL A 144 -15.68 5.98 6.17
C VAL A 144 -14.21 6.36 6.18
N ARG A 145 -13.83 7.29 7.06
CA ARG A 145 -12.42 7.62 7.31
C ARG A 145 -11.99 6.99 8.63
N TYR A 146 -10.92 6.23 8.59
CA TYR A 146 -10.32 5.70 9.81
C TYR A 146 -9.46 6.79 10.46
N GLY A 147 -9.76 7.15 11.70
CA GLY A 147 -9.03 8.14 12.48
C GLY A 147 -9.75 8.45 13.80
N TYR A 148 -9.04 9.01 14.76
CA TYR A 148 -9.46 9.14 16.17
C TYR A 148 -10.79 9.87 16.40
N ASP A 149 -11.32 10.61 15.42
CA ASP A 149 -12.56 11.42 15.60
C ASP A 149 -13.44 11.49 14.34
N SER A 150 -13.29 10.58 13.40
CA SER A 150 -14.06 10.61 12.15
C SER A 150 -15.31 9.74 12.26
N LYS A 151 -16.49 10.39 12.41
CA LYS A 151 -17.76 9.69 12.29
C LYS A 151 -18.02 9.33 10.83
N PRO A 152 -18.49 8.09 10.55
CA PRO A 152 -18.94 7.74 9.21
C PRO A 152 -20.06 8.68 8.74
N TYR A 153 -20.00 9.05 7.47
CA TYR A 153 -21.03 9.92 6.87
C TYR A 153 -21.80 9.13 5.81
N GLU A 154 -23.10 9.09 5.91
CA GLU A 154 -23.98 8.49 4.93
C GLU A 154 -24.36 9.52 3.85
N PHE A 155 -24.16 9.14 2.59
CA PHE A 155 -24.64 9.95 1.47
C PHE A 155 -26.14 9.83 1.33
N LYS A 156 -26.78 10.86 0.77
CA LYS A 156 -28.21 10.78 0.46
C LYS A 156 -28.46 9.61 -0.49
N PRO A 157 -29.47 8.77 -0.23
CA PRO A 157 -29.81 7.68 -1.14
C PRO A 157 -29.99 8.18 -2.59
N GLY A 158 -29.46 7.43 -3.55
CA GLY A 158 -29.50 7.80 -4.96
C GLY A 158 -28.61 8.98 -5.38
N SER A 159 -27.78 9.51 -4.47
CA SER A 159 -26.88 10.63 -4.80
C SER A 159 -25.50 10.20 -5.29
N VAL A 160 -25.12 8.94 -5.12
CA VAL A 160 -23.80 8.43 -5.50
C VAL A 160 -23.95 7.44 -6.64
N PHE A 161 -23.18 7.65 -7.69
CA PHE A 161 -22.99 6.70 -8.78
C PHE A 161 -21.67 5.98 -8.57
N GLN A 162 -21.69 4.64 -8.64
CA GLN A 162 -20.52 3.78 -8.61
C GLN A 162 -20.25 3.23 -10.01
N LEU A 163 -19.04 3.42 -10.50
CA LEU A 163 -18.46 2.66 -11.60
C LEU A 163 -17.49 1.65 -11.01
N TYR A 164 -17.64 0.38 -11.37
CA TYR A 164 -16.72 -0.66 -10.93
C TYR A 164 -16.32 -1.57 -12.09
N GLU A 165 -15.14 -2.17 -11.97
CA GLU A 165 -14.67 -3.19 -12.92
C GLU A 165 -15.33 -4.51 -12.57
N PRO A 166 -16.15 -5.11 -13.47
CA PRO A 166 -16.84 -6.36 -13.17
C PRO A 166 -15.85 -7.49 -12.90
N ASP A 167 -16.10 -8.26 -11.87
CA ASP A 167 -15.37 -9.49 -11.56
C ASP A 167 -16.35 -10.66 -11.38
N LEU A 168 -15.92 -11.88 -11.72
CA LEU A 168 -16.77 -13.07 -11.68
C LEU A 168 -17.19 -13.45 -10.25
N ASN A 169 -16.43 -13.03 -9.24
CA ASN A 169 -16.63 -13.40 -7.84
C ASN A 169 -17.08 -12.21 -6.98
N GLN A 170 -17.38 -11.04 -7.58
CA GLN A 170 -17.72 -9.83 -6.86
C GLN A 170 -18.98 -9.16 -7.41
N GLU A 171 -19.95 -8.92 -6.54
CA GLU A 171 -21.20 -8.24 -6.90
C GLU A 171 -21.18 -6.75 -6.52
N LEU A 172 -20.56 -6.40 -5.40
CA LEU A 172 -20.65 -5.06 -4.80
C LEU A 172 -19.49 -4.16 -5.17
N TYR A 173 -18.32 -4.75 -5.36
CA TYR A 173 -17.09 -4.03 -5.69
C TYR A 173 -16.41 -4.64 -6.90
N GLY A 174 -15.74 -3.80 -7.65
CA GLY A 174 -14.82 -4.24 -8.70
C GLY A 174 -13.42 -4.48 -8.15
N LEU A 175 -12.64 -5.27 -8.87
CA LEU A 175 -11.23 -5.50 -8.60
C LEU A 175 -10.38 -4.76 -9.63
N PRO A 176 -9.24 -4.18 -9.24
CA PRO A 176 -8.39 -3.50 -10.21
C PRO A 176 -7.75 -4.49 -11.19
N GLU A 177 -7.73 -4.13 -12.46
CA GLU A 177 -7.19 -4.95 -13.57
C GLU A 177 -5.77 -5.47 -13.30
N TYR A 178 -4.94 -4.68 -12.61
CA TYR A 178 -3.56 -5.06 -12.32
C TYR A 178 -3.39 -5.99 -11.10
N LEU A 179 -4.46 -6.40 -10.44
CA LEU A 179 -4.38 -7.21 -9.22
C LEU A 179 -3.56 -8.49 -9.42
N ALA A 180 -3.71 -9.16 -10.57
CA ALA A 180 -2.91 -10.33 -10.93
C ALA A 180 -1.39 -10.04 -11.00
N SER A 181 -1.01 -8.80 -11.30
CA SER A 181 0.39 -8.38 -11.41
C SER A 181 1.00 -7.89 -10.08
N THR A 182 0.24 -7.92 -8.99
CA THR A 182 0.66 -7.38 -7.69
C THR A 182 1.95 -8.02 -7.19
N MET A 183 2.11 -9.34 -7.37
CA MET A 183 3.32 -10.05 -6.98
C MET A 183 4.56 -9.57 -7.74
N SER A 184 4.43 -9.24 -9.01
CA SER A 184 5.52 -8.67 -9.82
C SER A 184 5.90 -7.26 -9.35
N VAL A 185 4.92 -6.47 -8.92
CA VAL A 185 5.12 -5.13 -8.35
C VAL A 185 5.89 -5.22 -7.03
N LEU A 186 5.50 -6.13 -6.14
CA LEU A 186 6.17 -6.36 -4.85
C LEU A 186 7.59 -6.91 -5.03
N LEU A 187 7.80 -7.81 -6.00
CA LEU A 187 9.13 -8.31 -6.33
C LEU A 187 10.05 -7.17 -6.81
N ASN A 188 9.55 -6.27 -7.65
CA ASN A 188 10.31 -5.11 -8.12
C ASN A 188 10.66 -4.16 -6.96
N GLU A 189 9.75 -3.92 -6.02
CA GLU A 189 10.02 -3.16 -4.80
C GLU A 189 11.12 -3.82 -3.97
N ALA A 190 11.00 -5.12 -3.68
CA ALA A 190 11.98 -5.88 -2.92
C ALA A 190 13.37 -5.85 -3.57
N ALA A 191 13.44 -6.02 -4.89
CA ALA A 191 14.69 -5.92 -5.64
C ALA A 191 15.33 -4.52 -5.55
N THR A 192 14.51 -3.47 -5.57
CA THR A 192 14.97 -2.09 -5.42
C THR A 192 15.49 -1.83 -4.01
N LEU A 193 14.78 -2.30 -2.98
CA LEU A 193 15.20 -2.19 -1.58
C LEU A 193 16.50 -2.96 -1.32
N PHE A 194 16.62 -4.17 -1.89
CA PHE A 194 17.85 -4.94 -1.81
C PHE A 194 19.04 -4.18 -2.40
N ARG A 195 18.89 -3.62 -3.61
CA ARG A 195 19.94 -2.81 -4.24
C ARG A 195 20.31 -1.61 -3.38
N VAL A 196 19.35 -0.86 -2.83
CA VAL A 196 19.61 0.28 -1.95
C VAL A 196 20.40 -0.14 -0.72
N LYS A 197 20.01 -1.24 -0.05
CA LYS A 197 20.74 -1.77 1.10
C LYS A 197 22.16 -2.19 0.70
N TYR A 198 22.31 -2.89 -0.41
CA TYR A 198 23.60 -3.32 -0.92
C TYR A 198 24.56 -2.15 -1.15
N TYR A 199 24.10 -1.08 -1.83
CA TYR A 199 24.94 0.11 -2.05
C TYR A 199 25.21 0.90 -0.76
N ARG A 200 24.26 1.01 0.14
CA ARG A 200 24.47 1.68 1.44
C ARG A 200 25.46 0.98 2.33
N ASN A 201 25.49 -0.33 2.29
CA ASN A 201 26.43 -1.15 3.07
C ASN A 201 27.81 -1.29 2.39
N GLY A 202 28.11 -0.48 1.39
CA GLY A 202 29.44 -0.40 0.76
C GLY A 202 29.74 -1.50 -0.25
N SER A 203 28.75 -2.21 -0.77
CA SER A 203 28.83 -3.20 -1.87
C SER A 203 30.02 -4.18 -1.79
N HIS A 204 30.54 -4.42 -0.61
CA HIS A 204 31.62 -5.37 -0.42
C HIS A 204 31.04 -6.75 -0.11
N ALA A 205 31.02 -7.62 -1.12
CA ALA A 205 31.05 -9.05 -0.89
C ALA A 205 32.47 -9.37 -0.39
N GLY A 206 32.74 -8.93 0.84
CA GLY A 206 34.06 -9.07 1.43
C GLY A 206 34.25 -10.41 2.09
N PHE A 207 34.15 -11.49 1.35
CA PHE A 207 34.69 -12.76 1.82
C PHE A 207 35.86 -13.14 0.91
N ILE A 208 37.07 -12.82 1.34
CA ILE A 208 38.24 -13.49 0.88
C ILE A 208 38.39 -14.71 1.79
N LEU A 209 37.94 -15.86 1.36
CA LEU A 209 38.27 -17.11 2.02
C LEU A 209 39.75 -17.43 1.68
N TYR A 210 40.64 -16.98 2.56
CA TYR A 210 42.04 -17.40 2.47
C TYR A 210 42.17 -18.75 3.17
N VAL A 211 42.22 -19.84 2.41
CA VAL A 211 42.57 -21.16 2.94
C VAL A 211 44.07 -21.30 2.80
N SER A 212 44.82 -21.01 3.86
CA SER A 212 46.19 -21.44 3.95
C SER A 212 46.20 -22.93 4.29
N ASP A 213 46.60 -23.75 3.37
CA ASP A 213 46.85 -25.16 3.64
C ASP A 213 48.11 -25.27 4.55
N ALA A 214 47.83 -25.44 5.85
CA ALA A 214 48.86 -25.59 6.86
C ALA A 214 49.40 -27.02 6.98
N SER A 215 49.05 -27.90 6.03
CA SER A 215 49.43 -29.31 6.09
C SER A 215 50.53 -29.73 5.10
N GLN A 216 51.38 -28.80 4.65
CA GLN A 216 52.69 -29.23 4.18
C GLN A 216 53.59 -29.49 5.35
N ASN A 217 53.37 -30.60 5.94
CA ASN A 217 54.22 -31.12 6.97
C ASN A 217 55.51 -31.59 6.41
N GLN A 218 56.53 -31.07 6.93
CA GLN A 218 57.84 -31.65 7.02
C GLN A 218 57.73 -33.08 7.47
N SER A 219 58.08 -33.97 6.58
CA SER A 219 58.55 -35.30 6.88
C SER A 219 60.05 -35.32 6.60
N ASP A 220 60.79 -35.22 7.67
CA ASP A 220 62.15 -35.78 7.77
C ASP A 220 62.17 -36.82 8.87
#